data_6500002972877e00c1dc7efcc9b59433
#
_entry.id   6500002972877e00c1dc7efcc9b59433
#
_cell.length_a   1.000
_cell.length_b   1.000
_cell.length_c   1.000
_cell.angle_alpha   90.00
_cell.angle_beta   90.00
_cell.angle_gamma   90.00
#
_symmetry.space_group_name_H-M   'P 1'
#
loop_
_entity.id
_entity.type
_entity.pdbx_description
1 polymer ?
#
loop_
_entity_poly.entity_id
_entity_poly.type
_entity_poly.pdbx_seq_one_letter_code
_entity_poly.pdbx_strand_id
1 'polypeptide(L)'
;FITRYGYRRGVVFGLLLYGIGSLMFIPGEYWMSFEFFLFSLFVIACGLVFLETAANPYMTELGDRETAASRLNLAQSFNGLGCICGPLVGGLLLFSEKGEANISYPYMLMGVVVLIVALVFSRIKLPEIVHTDNVVNGKTVKKGLWSHKLFLFGLLALFSYEIAEISINSFFINYVVDD
;
A
#
# COMPACT_ATOMS: atom_id res chain seq x y z
N PHE A 1 7.38 -11.38 8.86
CA PHE A 1 5.97 -11.78 8.92
C PHE A 1 5.62 -12.69 7.74
N ILE A 2 5.80 -12.25 6.51
CA ILE A 2 5.43 -12.96 5.27
C ILE A 2 6.11 -14.33 5.15
N THR A 3 7.40 -14.42 5.46
CA THR A 3 8.16 -15.69 5.45
C THR A 3 7.62 -16.74 6.43
N ARG A 4 6.98 -16.29 7.53
CA ARG A 4 6.44 -17.19 8.57
C ARG A 4 4.97 -17.53 8.37
N TYR A 5 4.18 -16.57 7.88
CA TYR A 5 2.71 -16.66 7.82
C TYR A 5 2.14 -16.74 6.40
N GLY A 6 3.00 -16.61 5.38
CA GLY A 6 2.62 -16.64 3.97
C GLY A 6 2.11 -15.29 3.44
N TYR A 7 2.09 -15.18 2.12
CA TYR A 7 1.68 -13.95 1.41
C TYR A 7 0.20 -13.60 1.64
N ARG A 8 -0.68 -14.59 1.61
CA ARG A 8 -2.13 -14.38 1.83
C ARG A 8 -2.44 -13.67 3.13
N ARG A 9 -1.83 -14.12 4.23
CA ARG A 9 -2.03 -13.50 5.55
C ARG A 9 -1.41 -12.09 5.59
N GLY A 10 -0.31 -11.88 4.88
CA GLY A 10 0.28 -10.55 4.72
C GLY A 10 -0.67 -9.57 4.03
N VAL A 11 -1.30 -9.98 2.93
CA VAL A 11 -2.30 -9.16 2.21
C VAL A 11 -3.51 -8.87 3.09
N VAL A 12 -4.09 -9.87 3.74
CA VAL A 12 -5.25 -9.68 4.62
C VAL A 12 -4.91 -8.76 5.79
N PHE A 13 -3.74 -8.91 6.39
CA PHE A 13 -3.29 -8.04 7.47
C PHE A 13 -3.09 -6.58 7.00
N GLY A 14 -2.50 -6.38 5.82
CA GLY A 14 -2.37 -5.05 5.22
C GLY A 14 -3.72 -4.40 4.93
N LEU A 15 -4.69 -5.15 4.36
CA LEU A 15 -6.05 -4.67 4.13
C LEU A 15 -6.78 -4.31 5.44
N LEU A 16 -6.60 -5.10 6.49
CA LEU A 16 -7.18 -4.80 7.81
C LEU A 16 -6.61 -3.52 8.40
N LEU A 17 -5.28 -3.35 8.37
CA LEU A 17 -4.64 -2.11 8.83
C LEU A 17 -5.12 -0.90 8.05
N TYR A 18 -5.17 -1.02 6.72
CA TYR A 18 -5.66 0.05 5.86
C TYR A 18 -7.11 0.42 6.19
N GLY A 19 -8.01 -0.59 6.28
CA GLY A 19 -9.41 -0.37 6.58
C GLY A 19 -9.65 0.23 7.96
N ILE A 20 -8.96 -0.27 8.99
CA ILE A 20 -9.03 0.26 10.35
C ILE A 20 -8.52 1.69 10.38
N GLY A 21 -7.36 1.97 9.78
CA GLY A 21 -6.80 3.32 9.69
C GLY A 21 -7.75 4.31 9.00
N SER A 22 -8.44 3.89 7.93
CA SER A 22 -9.44 4.70 7.25
C SER A 22 -10.68 4.97 8.13
N LEU A 23 -11.15 4.00 8.89
CA LEU A 23 -12.28 4.20 9.82
C LEU A 23 -11.90 5.06 11.03
N MET A 24 -10.62 5.13 11.40
CA MET A 24 -10.15 6.01 12.47
C MET A 24 -10.31 7.49 12.16
N PHE A 25 -10.56 7.87 10.90
CA PHE A 25 -10.90 9.26 10.55
C PHE A 25 -12.21 9.71 11.21
N ILE A 26 -13.17 8.82 11.42
CA ILE A 26 -14.47 9.14 12.05
C ILE A 26 -14.30 9.70 13.48
N PRO A 27 -13.65 8.98 14.41
CA PRO A 27 -13.40 9.54 15.74
C PRO A 27 -12.42 10.72 15.71
N GLY A 28 -11.49 10.78 14.73
CA GLY A 28 -10.58 11.91 14.55
C GLY A 28 -11.32 13.22 14.26
N GLU A 29 -12.35 13.17 13.41
CA GLU A 29 -13.23 14.30 13.14
C GLU A 29 -14.05 14.70 14.37
N TYR A 30 -14.63 13.73 15.07
CA TYR A 30 -15.40 14.01 16.29
C TYR A 30 -14.57 14.70 17.38
N TRP A 31 -13.31 14.32 17.54
CA TRP A 31 -12.40 14.93 18.52
C TRP A 31 -11.66 16.16 18.00
N MET A 32 -11.80 16.51 16.73
CA MET A 32 -11.12 17.62 16.07
C MET A 32 -9.61 17.64 16.34
N SER A 33 -9.00 16.44 16.48
CA SER A 33 -7.59 16.28 16.84
C SER A 33 -6.74 16.01 15.62
N PHE A 34 -5.89 16.98 15.27
CA PHE A 34 -4.91 16.84 14.18
C PHE A 34 -3.94 15.67 14.41
N GLU A 35 -3.51 15.45 15.63
CA GLU A 35 -2.61 14.35 15.98
C GLU A 35 -3.26 13.00 15.71
N PHE A 36 -4.55 12.87 15.97
CA PHE A 36 -5.28 11.63 15.71
C PHE A 36 -5.46 11.38 14.20
N PHE A 37 -5.67 12.43 13.40
CA PHE A 37 -5.67 12.31 11.95
C PHE A 37 -4.31 11.83 11.43
N LEU A 38 -3.23 12.40 11.93
CA LEU A 38 -1.87 12.01 11.55
C LEU A 38 -1.59 10.54 11.91
N PHE A 39 -2.03 10.11 13.09
CA PHE A 39 -1.92 8.72 13.49
C PHE A 39 -2.74 7.77 12.60
N SER A 40 -3.94 8.17 12.20
CA SER A 40 -4.78 7.41 11.28
C SER A 40 -4.10 7.23 9.91
N LEU A 41 -3.51 8.31 9.36
CA LEU A 41 -2.71 8.25 8.14
C LEU A 41 -1.50 7.32 8.28
N PHE A 42 -0.83 7.34 9.42
CA PHE A 42 0.28 6.43 9.69
C PHE A 42 -0.17 4.97 9.67
N VAL A 43 -1.31 4.64 10.26
CA VAL A 43 -1.87 3.28 10.23
C VAL A 43 -2.23 2.85 8.80
N ILE A 44 -2.82 3.76 8.00
CA ILE A 44 -3.09 3.51 6.58
C ILE A 44 -1.79 3.25 5.82
N ALA A 45 -0.77 4.06 6.02
CA ALA A 45 0.54 3.89 5.38
C ALA A 45 1.18 2.56 5.73
N CYS A 46 1.12 2.14 7.00
CA CYS A 46 1.56 0.81 7.41
C CYS A 46 0.80 -0.30 6.65
N GLY A 47 -0.52 -0.16 6.49
CA GLY A 47 -1.34 -1.10 5.72
C GLY A 47 -0.90 -1.19 4.25
N LEU A 48 -0.63 -0.05 3.61
CA LEU A 48 -0.13 0.01 2.22
C LEU A 48 1.22 -0.69 2.07
N VAL A 49 2.17 -0.44 2.97
CA VAL A 49 3.49 -1.10 2.94
C VAL A 49 3.35 -2.62 3.04
N PHE A 50 2.48 -3.12 3.93
CA PHE A 50 2.19 -4.57 4.01
C PHE A 50 1.57 -5.11 2.72
N LEU A 51 0.65 -4.37 2.12
CA LEU A 51 0.02 -4.75 0.85
C LEU A 51 1.04 -4.85 -0.27
N GLU A 52 1.84 -3.82 -0.49
CA GLU A 52 2.84 -3.79 -1.56
C GLU A 52 3.89 -4.87 -1.37
N THR A 53 4.38 -5.05 -0.14
CA THR A 53 5.39 -6.06 0.18
C THR A 53 4.86 -7.49 0.03
N ALA A 54 3.57 -7.72 0.21
CA ALA A 54 2.96 -9.03 0.09
C ALA A 54 2.37 -9.28 -1.30
N ALA A 55 1.65 -8.32 -1.89
CA ALA A 55 0.91 -8.50 -3.14
C ALA A 55 1.82 -8.56 -4.36
N ASN A 56 2.84 -7.69 -4.45
CA ASN A 56 3.72 -7.66 -5.62
C ASN A 56 4.51 -8.97 -5.81
N PRO A 57 5.22 -9.51 -4.81
CA PRO A 57 5.85 -10.82 -4.94
C PRO A 57 4.83 -11.94 -5.17
N TYR A 58 3.67 -11.87 -4.54
CA TYR A 58 2.63 -12.87 -4.74
C TYR A 58 2.14 -12.93 -6.18
N MET A 59 1.95 -11.78 -6.84
CA MET A 59 1.58 -11.71 -8.26
C MET A 59 2.65 -12.30 -9.18
N THR A 60 3.92 -12.17 -8.85
CA THR A 60 5.01 -12.75 -9.67
C THR A 60 5.12 -14.26 -9.50
N GLU A 61 4.84 -14.77 -8.32
CA GLU A 61 4.90 -16.21 -8.01
C GLU A 61 3.63 -16.97 -8.40
N LEU A 62 2.51 -16.28 -8.66
CA LEU A 62 1.22 -16.88 -9.00
C LEU A 62 1.18 -17.25 -10.48
N GLY A 63 1.61 -18.46 -10.87
CA GLY A 63 1.60 -18.97 -12.24
C GLY A 63 2.99 -19.05 -12.88
N ASP A 64 3.05 -19.12 -14.22
CA ASP A 64 4.29 -19.36 -14.93
C ASP A 64 5.28 -18.20 -14.84
N ARG A 65 6.56 -18.53 -14.68
CA ARG A 65 7.65 -17.55 -14.57
C ARG A 65 7.78 -16.67 -15.80
N GLU A 66 7.51 -17.19 -16.98
CA GLU A 66 7.61 -16.45 -18.25
C GLU A 66 6.64 -15.28 -18.33
N THR A 67 5.46 -15.39 -17.71
CA THR A 67 4.42 -14.36 -17.70
C THR A 67 4.43 -13.50 -16.43
N ALA A 68 5.37 -13.70 -15.51
CA ALA A 68 5.43 -13.00 -14.22
C ALA A 68 5.50 -11.48 -14.39
N ALA A 69 6.36 -10.98 -15.27
CA ALA A 69 6.50 -9.55 -15.54
C ALA A 69 5.22 -8.95 -16.13
N SER A 70 4.55 -9.67 -17.03
CA SER A 70 3.29 -9.21 -17.65
C SER A 70 2.18 -9.09 -16.61
N ARG A 71 2.05 -10.06 -15.70
CA ARG A 71 1.06 -10.01 -14.61
C ARG A 71 1.31 -8.85 -13.66
N LEU A 72 2.58 -8.63 -13.30
CA LEU A 72 2.96 -7.52 -12.43
C LEU A 72 2.65 -6.17 -13.11
N ASN A 73 3.02 -6.01 -14.39
CA ASN A 73 2.75 -4.80 -15.16
C ASN A 73 1.25 -4.53 -15.28
N LEU A 74 0.44 -5.57 -15.49
CA LEU A 74 -1.02 -5.43 -15.51
C LEU A 74 -1.54 -4.96 -14.15
N ALA A 75 -1.08 -5.53 -13.04
CA ALA A 75 -1.45 -5.10 -11.69
C ALA A 75 -1.06 -3.63 -11.43
N GLN A 76 0.13 -3.22 -11.86
CA GLN A 76 0.61 -1.84 -11.73
C GLN A 76 -0.19 -0.86 -12.62
N SER A 77 -0.71 -1.31 -13.76
CA SER A 77 -1.61 -0.49 -14.60
C SER A 77 -2.91 -0.16 -13.88
N PHE A 78 -3.48 -1.10 -13.12
CA PHE A 78 -4.63 -0.83 -12.26
C PHE A 78 -4.30 0.12 -11.11
N ASN A 79 -3.09 0.04 -10.55
CA ASN A 79 -2.61 1.02 -9.57
C ASN A 79 -2.57 2.43 -10.19
N GLY A 80 -2.01 2.57 -11.40
CA GLY A 80 -1.99 3.84 -12.14
C GLY A 80 -3.40 4.40 -12.40
N LEU A 81 -4.37 3.55 -12.77
CA LEU A 81 -5.78 3.95 -12.87
C LEU A 81 -6.32 4.47 -11.52
N GLY A 82 -5.97 3.84 -10.42
CA GLY A 82 -6.32 4.29 -9.07
C GLY A 82 -5.79 5.69 -8.76
N CYS A 83 -4.56 6.00 -9.19
CA CYS A 83 -3.95 7.32 -9.02
C CYS A 83 -4.70 8.43 -9.77
N ILE A 84 -5.38 8.11 -10.87
CA ILE A 84 -6.20 9.05 -11.64
C ILE A 84 -7.62 9.13 -11.04
N CYS A 85 -8.25 7.99 -10.80
CA CYS A 85 -9.63 7.92 -10.31
C CYS A 85 -9.76 8.40 -8.86
N GLY A 86 -8.74 8.17 -8.02
CA GLY A 86 -8.76 8.56 -6.61
C GLY A 86 -9.00 10.05 -6.38
N PRO A 87 -8.17 10.95 -6.93
CA PRO A 87 -8.37 12.38 -6.83
C PRO A 87 -9.68 12.87 -7.45
N LEU A 88 -10.11 12.27 -8.57
CA LEU A 88 -11.39 12.62 -9.21
C LEU A 88 -12.58 12.29 -8.31
N VAL A 89 -12.65 11.07 -7.78
CA VAL A 89 -13.72 10.64 -6.87
C VAL A 89 -13.65 11.41 -5.56
N GLY A 90 -12.44 11.58 -5.00
CA GLY A 90 -12.22 12.35 -3.78
C GLY A 90 -12.66 13.81 -3.96
N GLY A 91 -12.31 14.43 -5.07
CA GLY A 91 -12.72 15.79 -5.39
C GLY A 91 -14.24 15.93 -5.53
N LEU A 92 -14.90 15.02 -6.24
CA LEU A 92 -16.36 15.00 -6.37
C LEU A 92 -17.08 14.83 -5.03
N LEU A 93 -16.52 14.04 -4.12
CA LEU A 93 -17.11 13.81 -2.79
C LEU A 93 -16.88 14.98 -1.84
N LEU A 94 -15.70 15.64 -1.91
CA LEU A 94 -15.33 16.74 -1.03
C LEU A 94 -15.94 18.08 -1.46
N PHE A 95 -16.06 18.31 -2.77
CA PHE A 95 -16.57 19.58 -3.32
C PHE A 95 -18.04 19.48 -3.79
N SER A 96 -18.78 18.48 -3.35
CA SER A 96 -20.22 18.41 -3.62
C SER A 96 -20.94 19.58 -2.97
N GLU A 97 -21.81 20.26 -3.74
CA GLU A 97 -22.49 21.55 -3.40
C GLU A 97 -23.34 21.57 -2.12
N LYS A 98 -23.36 20.52 -1.32
CA LYS A 98 -24.15 20.42 -0.09
C LYS A 98 -23.45 20.93 1.18
N GLY A 99 -22.45 21.77 1.04
CA GLY A 99 -22.11 22.80 2.07
C GLY A 99 -21.33 22.37 3.29
N GLU A 100 -21.11 21.07 3.54
CA GLU A 100 -20.24 20.60 4.62
C GLU A 100 -19.23 19.62 4.05
N ALA A 101 -18.00 20.10 3.85
CA ALA A 101 -16.88 19.27 3.44
C ALA A 101 -16.51 18.30 4.59
N ASN A 102 -17.21 17.19 4.68
CA ASN A 102 -16.93 16.17 5.68
C ASN A 102 -15.81 15.24 5.16
N ILE A 103 -14.59 15.48 5.64
CA ILE A 103 -13.39 14.75 5.22
C ILE A 103 -13.50 13.28 5.57
N SER A 104 -14.17 12.91 6.65
CA SER A 104 -14.29 11.52 7.09
C SER A 104 -15.14 10.65 6.17
N TYR A 105 -16.07 11.24 5.43
CA TYR A 105 -17.00 10.47 4.58
C TYR A 105 -16.28 9.65 3.49
N PRO A 106 -15.39 10.22 2.65
CA PRO A 106 -14.66 9.44 1.66
C PRO A 106 -13.74 8.39 2.30
N TYR A 107 -13.10 8.70 3.43
CA TYR A 107 -12.28 7.73 4.14
C TYR A 107 -13.10 6.58 4.75
N MET A 108 -14.28 6.87 5.28
CA MET A 108 -15.22 5.86 5.76
C MET A 108 -15.66 4.92 4.64
N LEU A 109 -16.05 5.48 3.48
CA LEU A 109 -16.45 4.69 2.32
C LEU A 109 -15.32 3.77 1.87
N MET A 110 -14.11 4.31 1.72
CA MET A 110 -12.92 3.53 1.35
C MET A 110 -12.59 2.46 2.39
N GLY A 111 -12.66 2.80 3.68
CA GLY A 111 -12.44 1.85 4.77
C GLY A 111 -13.39 0.67 4.73
N VAL A 112 -14.68 0.91 4.52
CA VAL A 112 -15.70 -0.14 4.40
C VAL A 112 -15.43 -1.03 3.18
N VAL A 113 -15.15 -0.45 2.01
CA VAL A 113 -14.84 -1.21 0.79
C VAL A 113 -13.61 -2.09 0.99
N VAL A 114 -12.54 -1.55 1.57
CA VAL A 114 -11.30 -2.30 1.81
C VAL A 114 -11.53 -3.43 2.83
N LEU A 115 -12.34 -3.22 3.87
CA LEU A 115 -12.67 -4.27 4.83
C LEU A 115 -13.52 -5.38 4.21
N ILE A 116 -14.44 -5.05 3.29
CA ILE A 116 -15.19 -6.05 2.52
C ILE A 116 -14.20 -6.88 1.67
N VAL A 117 -13.27 -6.22 0.98
CA VAL A 117 -12.22 -6.89 0.20
C VAL A 117 -11.36 -7.78 1.11
N ALA A 118 -10.96 -7.31 2.30
CA ALA A 118 -10.24 -8.10 3.29
C ALA A 118 -10.99 -9.37 3.69
N LEU A 119 -12.29 -9.24 3.92
CA LEU A 119 -13.17 -10.36 4.26
C LEU A 119 -13.26 -11.38 3.12
N VAL A 120 -13.42 -10.91 1.88
CA VAL A 120 -13.43 -11.77 0.68
C VAL A 120 -12.09 -12.50 0.56
N PHE A 121 -10.96 -11.81 0.63
CA PHE A 121 -9.62 -12.40 0.58
C PHE A 121 -9.37 -13.39 1.72
N SER A 122 -9.93 -13.15 2.89
CA SER A 122 -9.82 -14.09 4.03
C SER A 122 -10.58 -15.40 3.80
N ARG A 123 -11.61 -15.38 2.93
CA ARG A 123 -12.44 -16.57 2.64
C ARG A 123 -11.96 -17.35 1.41
N ILE A 124 -11.30 -16.71 0.46
CA ILE A 124 -10.77 -17.38 -0.73
C ILE A 124 -9.55 -18.22 -0.34
N LYS A 125 -9.54 -19.49 -0.76
CA LYS A 125 -8.37 -20.36 -0.63
C LYS A 125 -7.38 -20.06 -1.76
N LEU A 126 -6.51 -19.10 -1.52
CA LEU A 126 -5.41 -18.79 -2.42
C LEU A 126 -4.25 -19.79 -2.19
N PRO A 127 -3.54 -20.22 -3.24
CA PRO A 127 -2.39 -21.09 -3.09
C PRO A 127 -1.32 -20.40 -2.23
N GLU A 128 -0.90 -21.06 -1.16
CA GLU A 128 0.22 -20.58 -0.35
C GLU A 128 1.52 -20.99 -1.06
N ILE A 129 2.29 -20.01 -1.46
CA ILE A 129 3.61 -20.22 -2.04
C ILE A 129 4.59 -20.33 -0.88
N VAL A 130 4.93 -21.56 -0.56
CA VAL A 130 6.00 -21.85 0.40
C VAL A 130 7.31 -21.78 -0.36
N HIS A 131 8.11 -20.75 -0.11
CA HIS A 131 9.50 -20.77 -0.53
C HIS A 131 10.19 -21.91 0.22
N THR A 132 10.34 -23.05 -0.44
CA THR A 132 11.30 -24.04 -0.01
C THR A 132 12.66 -23.39 -0.22
N ASP A 133 13.27 -22.89 0.87
CA ASP A 133 14.66 -22.50 0.83
C ASP A 133 15.43 -23.70 0.26
N ASN A 134 15.82 -23.60 -1.01
CA ASN A 134 16.77 -24.53 -1.60
C ASN A 134 18.06 -24.36 -0.80
N VAL A 135 18.22 -25.19 0.20
CA VAL A 135 19.50 -25.42 0.88
C VAL A 135 20.43 -26.04 -0.14
N VAL A 136 20.96 -25.21 -1.03
CA VAL A 136 22.05 -25.59 -1.90
C VAL A 136 23.30 -25.63 -1.03
N ASN A 137 23.72 -26.83 -0.70
CA ASN A 137 24.98 -27.14 -0.04
C ASN A 137 25.23 -26.45 1.33
N GLY A 138 24.55 -26.88 2.40
CA GLY A 138 25.11 -26.97 3.75
C GLY A 138 25.86 -25.78 4.39
N LYS A 139 26.01 -24.65 3.70
CA LYS A 139 26.64 -23.43 4.19
C LYS A 139 25.72 -22.25 3.95
N THR A 140 24.89 -21.95 4.93
CA THR A 140 24.24 -20.64 5.03
C THR A 140 25.31 -19.58 5.24
N VAL A 141 25.82 -19.01 4.15
CA VAL A 141 26.61 -17.78 4.25
C VAL A 141 25.63 -16.66 4.55
N LYS A 142 25.35 -16.47 5.84
CA LYS A 142 24.63 -15.31 6.36
C LYS A 142 25.53 -14.06 6.25
N LYS A 143 25.85 -13.65 5.04
CA LYS A 143 26.27 -12.26 4.82
C LYS A 143 25.02 -11.42 4.99
N GLY A 144 24.96 -10.65 6.08
CA GLY A 144 23.82 -9.75 6.32
C GLY A 144 23.60 -8.85 5.11
N LEU A 145 22.34 -8.52 4.81
CA LEU A 145 21.94 -7.63 3.69
C LEU A 145 22.81 -6.36 3.61
N TRP A 146 23.18 -5.82 4.75
CA TRP A 146 24.03 -4.64 4.92
C TRP A 146 25.47 -4.81 4.43
N SER A 147 25.93 -6.03 4.20
CA SER A 147 27.26 -6.32 3.67
C SER A 147 27.36 -6.15 2.14
N HIS A 148 26.21 -6.02 1.44
CA HIS A 148 26.17 -5.87 0.00
C HIS A 148 26.10 -4.40 -0.41
N LYS A 149 27.21 -3.82 -0.85
CA LYS A 149 27.31 -2.41 -1.28
C LYS A 149 26.27 -2.06 -2.36
N LEU A 150 26.08 -2.93 -3.35
CA LEU A 150 25.08 -2.77 -4.42
C LEU A 150 23.66 -2.63 -3.86
N PHE A 151 23.31 -3.41 -2.84
CA PHE A 151 22.02 -3.31 -2.16
C PHE A 151 21.86 -1.93 -1.48
N LEU A 152 22.90 -1.45 -0.78
CA LEU A 152 22.87 -0.15 -0.11
C LEU A 152 22.73 1.01 -1.11
N PHE A 153 23.45 0.97 -2.22
CA PHE A 153 23.34 1.98 -3.27
C PHE A 153 21.95 1.94 -3.93
N GLY A 154 21.40 0.75 -4.20
CA GLY A 154 20.04 0.60 -4.71
C GLY A 154 18.98 1.15 -3.75
N LEU A 155 19.11 0.87 -2.45
CA LEU A 155 18.22 1.40 -1.42
C LEU A 155 18.28 2.93 -1.34
N LEU A 156 19.49 3.50 -1.42
CA LEU A 156 19.71 4.94 -1.37
C LEU A 156 19.18 5.65 -2.62
N ALA A 157 19.32 5.03 -3.78
CA ALA A 157 18.75 5.53 -5.03
C ALA A 157 17.21 5.52 -4.98
N LEU A 158 16.61 4.43 -4.51
CA LEU A 158 15.16 4.34 -4.33
C LEU A 158 14.65 5.39 -3.34
N PHE A 159 15.31 5.55 -2.21
CA PHE A 159 14.97 6.56 -1.21
C PHE A 159 15.04 7.99 -1.78
N SER A 160 16.06 8.29 -2.56
CA SER A 160 16.20 9.60 -3.21
C SER A 160 15.11 9.85 -4.25
N TYR A 161 14.73 8.82 -5.01
CA TYR A 161 13.64 8.87 -5.97
C TYR A 161 12.29 9.14 -5.28
N GLU A 162 11.97 8.43 -4.21
CA GLU A 162 10.72 8.62 -3.44
C GLU A 162 10.63 10.03 -2.84
N ILE A 163 11.74 10.56 -2.31
CA ILE A 163 11.77 11.95 -1.81
C ILE A 163 11.45 12.94 -2.94
N ALA A 164 12.07 12.77 -4.11
CA ALA A 164 11.84 13.65 -5.25
C ALA A 164 10.38 13.58 -5.73
N GLU A 165 9.83 12.38 -5.87
CA GLU A 165 8.45 12.15 -6.31
C GLU A 165 7.43 12.78 -5.35
N ILE A 166 7.56 12.51 -4.05
CA ILE A 166 6.65 13.06 -3.04
C ILE A 166 6.77 14.59 -2.98
N SER A 167 7.99 15.13 -3.08
CA SER A 167 8.21 16.58 -3.07
C SER A 167 7.55 17.27 -4.26
N ILE A 168 7.71 16.72 -5.46
CA ILE A 168 7.08 17.28 -6.67
C ILE A 168 5.56 17.23 -6.54
N ASN A 169 5.00 16.09 -6.16
CA ASN A 169 3.56 15.93 -6.00
C ASN A 169 2.96 16.86 -4.94
N SER A 170 3.68 17.09 -3.84
CA SER A 170 3.21 17.95 -2.73
C SER A 170 3.24 19.44 -3.09
N PHE A 171 4.27 19.89 -3.80
CA PHE A 171 4.44 21.31 -4.11
C PHE A 171 3.86 21.72 -5.46
N PHE A 172 3.53 20.78 -6.35
CA PHE A 172 3.00 21.06 -7.67
C PHE A 172 1.72 21.89 -7.63
N ILE A 173 0.80 21.58 -6.72
CA ILE A 173 -0.46 22.33 -6.57
C ILE A 173 -0.19 23.76 -6.16
N ASN A 174 0.71 23.99 -5.18
CA ASN A 174 1.06 25.34 -4.74
C ASN A 174 1.68 26.14 -5.87
N TYR A 175 2.55 25.53 -6.67
CA TYR A 175 3.19 26.17 -7.82
C TYR A 175 2.19 26.59 -8.91
N VAL A 176 1.16 25.76 -9.16
CA VAL A 176 0.14 26.04 -10.20
C VAL A 176 -0.91 27.05 -9.74
N VAL A 177 -1.17 27.17 -8.44
CA VAL A 177 -2.21 28.05 -7.89
C VAL A 177 -1.68 29.46 -7.58
N ASP A 178 -0.34 29.62 -7.39
CA ASP A 178 0.30 30.92 -7.10
C ASP A 178 0.53 31.80 -8.35
N ASP A 179 0.22 31.31 -9.57
CA ASP A 179 0.20 32.06 -10.83
C ASP A 179 -1.25 32.47 -11.20
#